data_30b8d5a6d9b119515e0c01a6d718e017
#
_entry.id   30b8d5a6d9b119515e0c01a6d718e017
#
_cell.length_a   1.000
_cell.length_b   1.000
_cell.length_c   1.000
_cell.angle_alpha   90.00
_cell.angle_beta   90.00
_cell.angle_gamma   90.00
#
_symmetry.space_group_name_H-M   'P 1'
#
loop_
_entity.id
_entity.type
_entity.pdbx_description
1 polymer ?
#
loop_
_entity_poly.entity_id
_entity_poly.type
_entity_poly.pdbx_seq_one_letter_code
_entity_poly.pdbx_strand_id
1 'polypeptide(L)'
;PISYVANKANRQIDWDQLYFVNRRNEQEGGEALYYQERRHNDQSVWALSSTLNNTFNVHHRIALGVQFNRTHGMHYKTMADLLGATRYTDLDKFAVNDYGITSDEAQNDVRHPNRQIAKGDRFGYDYNIDVTQAEAWSNYRFTSPHWTITLAGHIDGTSMERDGRMENGRYKNNSFGKSGL
;
A
#
# COMPACT_ATOMS: atom_id res chain seq x y z
N PRO A 1 -17.05 34.57 3.16
CA PRO A 1 -16.70 33.16 3.15
C PRO A 1 -17.89 32.22 2.95
N ILE A 2 -19.04 32.44 3.68
CA ILE A 2 -20.23 31.59 3.54
C ILE A 2 -20.86 31.73 2.15
N SER A 3 -20.93 32.94 1.60
CA SER A 3 -21.43 33.21 0.25
C SER A 3 -20.60 32.54 -0.84
N TYR A 4 -19.28 32.43 -0.65
CA TYR A 4 -18.39 31.74 -1.57
C TYR A 4 -18.72 30.23 -1.61
N VAL A 5 -18.86 29.58 -0.44
CA VAL A 5 -19.15 28.15 -0.34
C VAL A 5 -20.60 27.82 -0.77
N ALA A 6 -21.52 28.76 -0.65
CA ALA A 6 -22.92 28.57 -1.07
C ALA A 6 -23.09 28.47 -2.58
N ASN A 7 -22.16 29.07 -3.36
CA ASN A 7 -22.19 28.97 -4.82
C ASN A 7 -21.66 27.59 -5.26
N LYS A 8 -22.49 26.82 -5.96
CA LYS A 8 -22.15 25.48 -6.46
C LYS A 8 -20.91 25.51 -7.39
N ALA A 9 -20.77 26.52 -8.24
CA ALA A 9 -19.63 26.67 -9.15
C ALA A 9 -18.29 26.80 -8.39
N ASN A 10 -18.28 27.52 -7.26
CA ASN A 10 -17.08 27.70 -6.44
C ASN A 10 -16.65 26.43 -5.68
N ARG A 11 -17.50 25.40 -5.65
CA ARG A 11 -17.21 24.10 -5.01
C ARG A 11 -16.76 23.04 -6.00
N GLN A 12 -16.74 23.36 -7.28
CA GLN A 12 -16.26 22.47 -8.34
C GLN A 12 -14.79 22.78 -8.65
N ILE A 13 -14.07 21.75 -9.10
CA ILE A 13 -12.71 21.93 -9.62
C ILE A 13 -12.84 22.64 -10.95
N ASP A 14 -12.14 23.76 -11.09
CA ASP A 14 -12.00 24.47 -12.37
C ASP A 14 -10.91 23.78 -13.20
N TRP A 15 -11.33 22.79 -13.98
CA TRP A 15 -10.44 22.00 -14.84
C TRP A 15 -9.76 22.87 -15.90
N ASP A 16 -10.49 23.80 -16.49
CA ASP A 16 -9.95 24.68 -17.54
C ASP A 16 -8.80 25.53 -17.00
N GLN A 17 -8.95 26.03 -15.77
CA GLN A 17 -7.88 26.77 -15.08
C GLN A 17 -6.65 25.89 -14.83
N LEU A 18 -6.80 24.63 -14.41
CA LEU A 18 -5.67 23.73 -14.20
C LEU A 18 -4.92 23.45 -15.49
N TYR A 19 -5.63 23.17 -16.59
CA TYR A 19 -5.05 22.99 -17.91
C TYR A 19 -4.35 24.26 -18.42
N PHE A 20 -4.94 25.41 -18.21
CA PHE A 20 -4.36 26.69 -18.59
C PHE A 20 -3.04 26.95 -17.85
N VAL A 21 -3.03 26.77 -16.52
CA VAL A 21 -1.84 26.99 -15.69
C VAL A 21 -0.70 26.06 -16.10
N ASN A 22 -0.97 24.78 -16.31
CA ASN A 22 0.04 23.82 -16.73
C ASN A 22 0.64 24.16 -18.09
N ARG A 23 -0.20 24.45 -19.09
CA ARG A 23 0.27 24.83 -20.44
C ARG A 23 1.12 26.09 -20.42
N ARG A 24 0.70 27.09 -19.64
CA ARG A 24 1.45 28.32 -19.50
C ARG A 24 2.80 28.06 -18.83
N ASN A 25 2.83 27.32 -17.72
CA ASN A 25 4.08 26.99 -17.03
C ASN A 25 5.04 26.24 -17.95
N GLU A 26 4.54 25.32 -18.77
CA GLU A 26 5.36 24.58 -19.73
C GLU A 26 5.92 25.47 -20.85
N GLN A 27 5.15 26.43 -21.35
CA GLN A 27 5.63 27.44 -22.32
C GLN A 27 6.76 28.31 -21.74
N GLU A 28 6.74 28.54 -20.42
CA GLU A 28 7.78 29.27 -19.68
C GLU A 28 8.98 28.36 -19.31
N GLY A 29 9.02 27.08 -19.77
CA GLY A 29 10.10 26.14 -19.53
C GLY A 29 9.93 25.27 -18.30
N GLY A 30 8.81 25.40 -17.57
CA GLY A 30 8.47 24.59 -16.41
C GLY A 30 7.93 23.19 -16.73
N GLU A 31 7.36 22.52 -15.75
CA GLU A 31 6.72 21.21 -15.83
C GLU A 31 5.30 21.24 -15.26
N ALA A 32 4.57 20.13 -15.27
CA ALA A 32 3.23 20.05 -14.69
C ALA A 32 3.22 20.50 -13.23
N LEU A 33 2.47 21.55 -12.91
CA LEU A 33 2.20 22.00 -11.55
C LEU A 33 1.07 21.21 -10.91
N TYR A 34 0.11 20.80 -11.72
CA TYR A 34 -1.04 20.00 -11.34
C TYR A 34 -1.07 18.74 -12.18
N TYR A 35 -1.44 17.62 -11.55
CA TYR A 35 -1.60 16.34 -12.22
C TYR A 35 -2.64 15.49 -11.50
N GLN A 36 -3.13 14.47 -12.16
CA GLN A 36 -3.94 13.42 -11.56
C GLN A 36 -3.09 12.17 -11.34
N GLU A 37 -3.13 11.60 -10.15
CA GLU A 37 -2.52 10.32 -9.86
C GLU A 37 -3.59 9.26 -9.58
N ARG A 38 -3.27 8.02 -9.88
CA ARG A 38 -4.04 6.86 -9.44
C ARG A 38 -3.19 6.04 -8.49
N ARG A 39 -3.68 5.84 -7.28
CA ARG A 39 -3.05 4.97 -6.27
C ARG A 39 -3.61 3.58 -6.38
N HIS A 40 -2.73 2.59 -6.39
CA HIS A 40 -3.04 1.18 -6.48
C HIS A 40 -2.65 0.50 -5.18
N ASN A 41 -3.61 -0.22 -4.59
CA ASN A 41 -3.45 -1.09 -3.44
C ASN A 41 -4.09 -2.43 -3.81
N ASP A 42 -3.52 -3.08 -4.80
CA ASP A 42 -4.03 -4.34 -5.33
C ASP A 42 -3.53 -5.49 -4.45
N GLN A 43 -4.41 -6.42 -4.12
CA GLN A 43 -3.99 -7.58 -3.34
C GLN A 43 -4.61 -8.87 -3.84
N SER A 44 -3.88 -9.95 -3.69
CA SER A 44 -4.37 -11.30 -3.84
C SER A 44 -4.16 -12.09 -2.55
N VAL A 45 -5.18 -12.88 -2.18
CA VAL A 45 -5.16 -13.66 -0.94
C VAL A 45 -5.42 -15.12 -1.28
N TRP A 46 -4.54 -15.98 -0.78
CA TRP A 46 -4.74 -17.42 -0.74
C TRP A 46 -5.01 -17.82 0.70
N ALA A 47 -6.16 -18.45 0.93
CA ALA A 47 -6.54 -18.93 2.26
C ALA A 47 -6.90 -20.41 2.18
N LEU A 48 -6.34 -21.19 3.10
CA LEU A 48 -6.66 -22.60 3.29
C LEU A 48 -6.97 -22.79 4.78
N SER A 49 -8.11 -23.40 5.08
CA SER A 49 -8.44 -23.77 6.45
C SER A 49 -9.02 -25.16 6.51
N SER A 50 -8.74 -25.88 7.58
CA SER A 50 -9.31 -27.19 7.86
C SER A 50 -9.65 -27.31 9.33
N THR A 51 -10.82 -27.87 9.63
CA THR A 51 -11.29 -28.07 10.99
C THR A 51 -11.79 -29.52 11.13
N LEU A 52 -11.28 -30.20 12.15
CA LEU A 52 -11.73 -31.52 12.55
C LEU A 52 -12.50 -31.39 13.87
N ASN A 53 -13.74 -31.88 13.88
CA ASN A 53 -14.53 -32.00 15.10
C ASN A 53 -14.86 -33.49 15.32
N ASN A 54 -14.53 -34.00 16.47
CA ASN A 54 -14.82 -35.37 16.82
C ASN A 54 -15.40 -35.49 18.22
N THR A 55 -16.41 -36.34 18.36
CA THR A 55 -17.01 -36.70 19.62
C THR A 55 -16.76 -38.21 19.83
N PHE A 56 -15.78 -38.55 20.68
CA PHE A 56 -15.43 -39.95 20.93
C PHE A 56 -16.52 -40.71 21.71
N ASN A 57 -17.18 -39.99 22.63
CA ASN A 57 -18.32 -40.51 23.40
C ASN A 57 -19.06 -39.32 24.05
N VAL A 58 -20.03 -39.62 24.94
CA VAL A 58 -20.85 -38.58 25.64
C VAL A 58 -20.02 -37.65 26.52
N HIS A 59 -18.81 -38.05 26.90
CA HIS A 59 -17.92 -37.31 27.82
C HIS A 59 -16.81 -36.56 27.10
N HIS A 60 -16.34 -37.02 25.94
CA HIS A 60 -15.12 -36.54 25.30
C HIS A 60 -15.34 -35.96 23.92
N ARG A 61 -15.01 -34.71 23.74
CA ARG A 61 -15.03 -34.00 22.44
C ARG A 61 -13.69 -33.35 22.19
N ILE A 62 -13.26 -33.36 20.92
CA ILE A 62 -12.09 -32.63 20.44
C ILE A 62 -12.44 -31.84 19.20
N ALA A 63 -11.91 -30.63 19.11
CA ALA A 63 -11.90 -29.82 17.92
C ALA A 63 -10.47 -29.39 17.62
N LEU A 64 -10.02 -29.56 16.41
CA LEU A 64 -8.68 -29.17 15.93
C LEU A 64 -8.87 -28.32 14.68
N GLY A 65 -8.06 -27.30 14.51
CA GLY A 65 -8.07 -26.51 13.30
C GLY A 65 -6.67 -26.08 12.90
N VAL A 66 -6.48 -25.94 11.60
CA VAL A 66 -5.31 -25.31 10.97
C VAL A 66 -5.78 -24.30 9.97
N GLN A 67 -5.03 -23.22 9.86
CA GLN A 67 -5.26 -22.16 8.87
C GLN A 67 -3.94 -21.70 8.29
N PHE A 68 -3.92 -21.47 7.01
CA PHE A 68 -2.82 -20.89 6.28
C PHE A 68 -3.34 -19.77 5.36
N ASN A 69 -2.73 -18.59 5.46
CA ASN A 69 -3.04 -17.45 4.62
C ASN A 69 -1.76 -16.92 3.98
N ARG A 70 -1.82 -16.60 2.71
CA ARG A 70 -0.78 -15.85 2.01
C ARG A 70 -1.42 -14.68 1.29
N THR A 71 -0.98 -13.48 1.64
CA THR A 71 -1.40 -12.22 1.02
C THR A 71 -0.23 -11.64 0.25
N HIS A 72 -0.45 -11.33 -1.02
CA HIS A 72 0.46 -10.56 -1.86
C HIS A 72 -0.19 -9.21 -2.17
N GLY A 73 0.40 -8.12 -1.70
CA GLY A 73 -0.05 -6.75 -1.92
C GLY A 73 0.90 -5.98 -2.83
N MET A 74 0.34 -5.28 -3.82
CA MET A 74 1.08 -4.36 -4.70
C MET A 74 0.68 -2.93 -4.39
N HIS A 75 1.68 -2.10 -4.07
CA HIS A 75 1.49 -0.72 -3.68
C HIS A 75 2.30 0.18 -4.61
N TYR A 76 1.61 0.91 -5.46
CA TYR A 76 2.25 1.84 -6.40
C TYR A 76 1.28 2.95 -6.80
N LYS A 77 1.79 3.98 -7.44
CA LYS A 77 0.94 4.99 -8.08
C LYS A 77 1.33 5.21 -9.53
N THR A 78 0.37 5.59 -10.34
CA THR A 78 0.56 5.89 -11.75
C THR A 78 0.10 7.31 -12.06
N MET A 79 0.76 7.92 -13.03
CA MET A 79 0.34 9.20 -13.60
C MET A 79 -0.93 8.99 -14.44
N ALA A 80 -2.06 9.48 -13.96
CA ALA A 80 -3.32 9.35 -14.68
C ALA A 80 -3.47 10.43 -15.75
N ASP A 81 -3.11 11.67 -15.45
CA ASP A 81 -3.15 12.78 -16.41
C ASP A 81 -2.24 13.92 -15.96
N LEU A 82 -1.54 14.55 -16.91
CA LEU A 82 -0.68 15.71 -16.70
C LEU A 82 -1.41 17.04 -16.90
N LEU A 83 -2.73 17.00 -17.13
CA LEU A 83 -3.61 18.16 -17.28
C LEU A 83 -3.07 19.19 -18.30
N GLY A 84 -2.66 18.69 -19.47
CA GLY A 84 -2.21 19.51 -20.60
C GLY A 84 -0.73 19.84 -20.61
N ALA A 85 0.04 19.46 -19.62
CA ALA A 85 1.51 19.44 -19.68
C ALA A 85 2.00 18.13 -20.29
N THR A 86 3.28 18.09 -20.71
CA THR A 86 3.89 16.91 -21.33
C THR A 86 4.94 16.26 -20.44
N ARG A 87 5.39 16.92 -19.38
CA ARG A 87 6.48 16.45 -18.51
C ARG A 87 6.20 16.72 -17.03
N TYR A 88 6.71 15.82 -16.20
CA TYR A 88 6.75 15.91 -14.74
C TYR A 88 7.97 15.15 -14.24
N THR A 89 8.76 15.75 -13.35
CA THR A 89 9.93 15.10 -12.79
C THR A 89 9.56 14.38 -11.50
N ASP A 90 9.99 13.11 -11.35
CA ASP A 90 9.69 12.24 -10.22
C ASP A 90 10.49 12.62 -8.97
N LEU A 91 10.05 13.69 -8.31
CA LEU A 91 10.65 14.20 -7.09
C LEU A 91 9.67 14.23 -5.94
N ASP A 92 10.19 14.01 -4.72
CA ASP A 92 9.46 14.29 -3.49
C ASP A 92 9.46 15.82 -3.24
N LYS A 93 8.33 16.47 -3.53
CA LYS A 93 8.19 17.93 -3.40
C LYS A 93 8.42 18.44 -1.97
N PHE A 94 8.17 17.62 -0.95
CA PHE A 94 8.48 17.97 0.44
C PHE A 94 10.00 17.96 0.69
N ALA A 95 10.67 16.91 0.22
CA ALA A 95 12.12 16.81 0.32
C ALA A 95 12.85 17.90 -0.50
N VAL A 96 12.30 18.29 -1.66
CA VAL A 96 12.83 19.43 -2.43
C VAL A 96 12.88 20.71 -1.61
N ASN A 97 11.85 20.97 -0.81
CA ASN A 97 11.82 22.15 0.06
C ASN A 97 12.86 22.10 1.19
N ASP A 98 13.14 20.90 1.71
CA ASP A 98 14.04 20.73 2.87
C ASP A 98 15.50 20.60 2.45
N TYR A 99 15.79 19.93 1.33
CA TYR A 99 17.13 19.53 0.90
C TYR A 99 17.58 20.12 -0.44
N GLY A 100 16.66 20.72 -1.20
CA GLY A 100 16.90 21.25 -2.54
C GLY A 100 16.64 20.24 -3.66
N ILE A 101 16.35 20.78 -4.85
CA ILE A 101 15.92 19.99 -6.02
C ILE A 101 17.01 19.03 -6.57
N THR A 102 18.27 19.33 -6.31
CA THR A 102 19.41 18.54 -6.80
C THR A 102 19.89 17.48 -5.82
N SER A 103 19.28 17.42 -4.63
CA SER A 103 19.69 16.48 -3.59
C SER A 103 19.18 15.06 -3.89
N ASP A 104 19.92 14.07 -3.42
CA ASP A 104 19.49 12.66 -3.48
C ASP A 104 18.21 12.44 -2.66
N GLU A 105 18.06 13.16 -1.54
CA GLU A 105 16.90 13.09 -0.65
C GLU A 105 15.60 13.50 -1.37
N ALA A 106 15.70 14.35 -2.39
CA ALA A 106 14.55 14.75 -3.20
C ALA A 106 14.13 13.69 -4.22
N GLN A 107 14.97 12.69 -4.50
CA GLN A 107 14.68 11.66 -5.49
C GLN A 107 13.75 10.59 -4.91
N ASN A 108 12.64 10.30 -5.59
CA ASN A 108 11.80 9.15 -5.29
C ASN A 108 12.48 7.83 -5.65
N ASP A 109 13.37 7.86 -6.65
CA ASP A 109 14.21 6.73 -7.04
C ASP A 109 15.62 7.22 -7.43
N VAL A 110 16.59 7.11 -6.52
CA VAL A 110 17.99 7.53 -6.75
C VAL A 110 18.69 6.69 -7.82
N ARG A 111 18.16 5.53 -8.19
CA ARG A 111 18.68 4.70 -9.28
C ARG A 111 18.33 5.26 -10.66
N HIS A 112 17.29 6.08 -10.72
CA HIS A 112 16.84 6.78 -11.93
C HIS A 112 16.57 8.25 -11.59
N PRO A 113 17.62 9.03 -11.27
CA PRO A 113 17.44 10.39 -10.79
C PRO A 113 16.81 11.28 -11.88
N ASN A 114 15.99 12.24 -11.44
CA ASN A 114 15.30 13.19 -12.31
C ASN A 114 14.47 12.54 -13.43
N ARG A 115 13.93 11.34 -13.16
CA ARG A 115 13.12 10.61 -14.15
C ARG A 115 11.92 11.42 -14.59
N GLN A 116 11.75 11.55 -15.90
CA GLN A 116 10.58 12.19 -16.49
C GLN A 116 9.43 11.20 -16.54
N ILE A 117 8.27 11.64 -16.09
CA ILE A 117 7.05 10.83 -15.96
C ILE A 117 6.05 11.25 -17.01
N ALA A 118 5.61 10.29 -17.80
CA ALA A 118 4.51 10.41 -18.75
C ALA A 118 3.23 9.77 -18.20
N LYS A 119 2.13 9.97 -18.88
CA LYS A 119 0.85 9.34 -18.56
C LYS A 119 0.97 7.81 -18.59
N GLY A 120 0.55 7.16 -17.52
CA GLY A 120 0.61 5.71 -17.31
C GLY A 120 1.85 5.23 -16.56
N ASP A 121 2.90 6.03 -16.43
CA ASP A 121 4.12 5.65 -15.73
C ASP A 121 3.88 5.52 -14.22
N ARG A 122 4.56 4.56 -13.61
CA ARG A 122 4.67 4.46 -12.15
C ARG A 122 5.65 5.50 -11.64
N PHE A 123 5.34 6.17 -10.54
CA PHE A 123 6.17 7.20 -9.94
C PHE A 123 5.96 7.31 -8.43
N GLY A 124 6.89 8.00 -7.76
CA GLY A 124 6.81 8.29 -6.33
C GLY A 124 7.13 7.10 -5.44
N TYR A 125 6.43 5.97 -5.59
CA TYR A 125 6.71 4.72 -4.90
C TYR A 125 6.21 3.51 -5.69
N ASP A 126 6.91 2.38 -5.56
CA ASP A 126 6.51 1.07 -6.09
C ASP A 126 7.13 -0.02 -5.21
N TYR A 127 6.30 -0.78 -4.50
CA TYR A 127 6.73 -1.90 -3.67
C TYR A 127 5.64 -2.95 -3.51
N ASN A 128 6.06 -4.18 -3.26
CA ASN A 128 5.18 -5.28 -2.86
C ASN A 128 5.34 -5.59 -1.38
N ILE A 129 4.30 -6.16 -0.79
CA ILE A 129 4.32 -6.75 0.55
C ILE A 129 3.74 -8.16 0.43
N ASP A 130 4.51 -9.15 0.87
CA ASP A 130 4.09 -10.54 1.02
C ASP A 130 3.93 -10.84 2.51
N VAL A 131 2.74 -11.29 2.91
CA VAL A 131 2.46 -11.73 4.29
C VAL A 131 2.05 -13.19 4.25
N THR A 132 2.74 -14.01 5.02
CA THR A 132 2.39 -15.42 5.20
C THR A 132 2.06 -15.65 6.66
N GLN A 133 0.89 -16.24 6.91
CA GLN A 133 0.40 -16.57 8.24
C GLN A 133 0.03 -18.05 8.30
N ALA A 134 0.43 -18.71 9.35
CA ALA A 134 0.03 -20.08 9.67
C ALA A 134 -0.40 -20.16 11.12
N GLU A 135 -1.52 -20.83 11.36
CA GLU A 135 -2.01 -21.06 12.71
C GLU A 135 -2.51 -22.50 12.89
N ALA A 136 -2.43 -22.99 14.11
CA ALA A 136 -3.06 -24.22 14.54
C ALA A 136 -3.69 -24.01 15.92
N TRP A 137 -4.86 -24.60 16.11
CA TRP A 137 -5.54 -24.54 17.39
C TRP A 137 -6.17 -25.87 17.76
N SER A 138 -6.35 -26.08 19.04
CA SER A 138 -7.01 -27.26 19.60
C SER A 138 -7.97 -26.87 20.71
N ASN A 139 -9.05 -27.61 20.83
CA ASN A 139 -9.99 -27.51 21.95
C ASN A 139 -10.43 -28.92 22.33
N TYR A 140 -10.19 -29.29 23.57
CA TYR A 140 -10.66 -30.54 24.14
C TYR A 140 -11.64 -30.26 25.25
N ARG A 141 -12.79 -30.93 25.24
CA ARG A 141 -13.82 -30.83 26.27
C ARG A 141 -14.11 -32.19 26.87
N PHE A 142 -14.01 -32.26 28.21
CA PHE A 142 -14.50 -33.35 29.03
C PHE A 142 -15.77 -32.91 29.76
N THR A 143 -16.82 -33.75 29.74
CA THR A 143 -18.07 -33.49 30.43
C THR A 143 -18.48 -34.69 31.26
N SER A 144 -18.75 -34.48 32.54
CA SER A 144 -19.32 -35.43 33.47
C SER A 144 -20.58 -34.85 34.09
N PRO A 145 -21.37 -35.62 34.87
CA PRO A 145 -22.56 -35.10 35.53
C PRO A 145 -22.34 -33.88 36.43
N HIS A 146 -21.14 -33.69 36.95
CA HIS A 146 -20.79 -32.64 37.91
C HIS A 146 -19.77 -31.62 37.37
N TRP A 147 -19.04 -31.93 36.28
CA TRP A 147 -17.93 -31.12 35.79
C TRP A 147 -17.90 -31.05 34.29
N THR A 148 -17.62 -29.84 33.81
CA THR A 148 -17.22 -29.63 32.40
C THR A 148 -15.85 -28.96 32.41
N ILE A 149 -14.84 -29.62 31.86
CA ILE A 149 -13.47 -29.11 31.74
C ILE A 149 -13.17 -28.88 30.26
N THR A 150 -12.69 -27.69 29.93
CA THR A 150 -12.23 -27.37 28.59
C THR A 150 -10.76 -26.97 28.63
N LEU A 151 -9.97 -27.59 27.78
CA LEU A 151 -8.55 -27.25 27.54
C LEU A 151 -8.45 -26.75 26.11
N ALA A 152 -7.84 -25.59 25.92
CA ALA A 152 -7.62 -25.01 24.60
C ALA A 152 -6.17 -24.60 24.43
N GLY A 153 -5.66 -24.76 23.22
CA GLY A 153 -4.33 -24.31 22.82
C GLY A 153 -4.38 -23.67 21.45
N HIS A 154 -3.53 -22.68 21.25
CA HIS A 154 -3.38 -21.97 19.99
C HIS A 154 -1.90 -21.65 19.76
N ILE A 155 -1.45 -21.80 18.54
CA ILE A 155 -0.12 -21.40 18.08
C ILE A 155 -0.28 -20.74 16.71
N ASP A 156 0.39 -19.63 16.52
CA ASP A 156 0.43 -18.91 15.25
C ASP A 156 1.82 -18.41 14.93
N GLY A 157 2.06 -18.16 13.66
CA GLY A 157 3.27 -17.55 13.14
C GLY A 157 2.96 -16.68 11.95
N THR A 158 3.58 -15.51 11.91
CA THR A 158 3.47 -14.54 10.80
C THR A 158 4.86 -14.20 10.31
N SER A 159 5.03 -14.20 8.98
CA SER A 159 6.21 -13.69 8.29
C SER A 159 5.77 -12.63 7.30
N MET A 160 6.50 -11.51 7.24
CA MET A 160 6.26 -10.43 6.29
C MET A 160 7.54 -10.10 5.54
N GLU A 161 7.45 -9.99 4.22
CA GLU A 161 8.52 -9.56 3.34
C GLU A 161 8.04 -8.33 2.55
N ARG A 162 8.87 -7.29 2.49
CA ARG A 162 8.70 -6.15 1.60
C ARG A 162 9.70 -6.24 0.47
N ASP A 163 9.25 -6.01 -0.78
CA ASP A 163 10.08 -5.94 -1.97
C ASP A 163 9.90 -4.57 -2.63
N GLY A 164 10.86 -3.66 -2.40
CA GLY A 164 10.88 -2.31 -2.95
C GLY A 164 11.51 -2.27 -4.33
N ARG A 165 10.84 -1.61 -5.28
CA ARG A 165 11.31 -1.45 -6.66
C ARG A 165 11.94 -0.10 -6.95
N MET A 166 11.74 0.87 -6.06
CA MET A 166 12.31 2.20 -6.10
C MET A 166 13.19 2.44 -4.88
N GLU A 167 14.35 3.04 -5.06
CA GLU A 167 15.25 3.42 -3.98
C GLU A 167 15.05 4.88 -3.61
N ASN A 168 14.27 5.12 -2.56
CA ASN A 168 13.97 6.47 -2.10
C ASN A 168 15.20 7.13 -1.47
N GLY A 169 15.51 8.35 -1.88
CA GLY A 169 16.71 9.05 -1.44
C GLY A 169 16.81 9.32 0.06
N ARG A 170 15.68 9.47 0.75
CA ARG A 170 15.61 9.60 2.23
C ARG A 170 15.76 8.27 2.96
N TYR A 171 15.45 7.15 2.29
CA TYR A 171 15.36 5.83 2.90
C TYR A 171 16.13 4.77 2.11
N LYS A 172 17.34 5.11 1.65
CA LYS A 172 18.18 4.28 0.76
C LYS A 172 18.36 2.84 1.28
N ASN A 173 18.56 2.67 2.59
CA ASN A 173 18.92 1.36 3.16
C ASN A 173 17.77 0.35 3.25
N ASN A 174 16.51 0.78 3.16
CA ASN A 174 15.35 -0.08 3.38
C ASN A 174 14.19 0.16 2.41
N SER A 175 14.38 0.99 1.38
CA SER A 175 13.34 1.27 0.38
C SER A 175 13.43 0.38 -0.85
N PHE A 176 14.62 -0.11 -1.20
CA PHE A 176 14.88 -0.94 -2.37
C PHE A 176 15.24 -2.38 -1.99
N GLY A 177 14.78 -3.33 -2.82
CA GLY A 177 15.01 -4.75 -2.64
C GLY A 177 14.17 -5.37 -1.54
N LYS A 178 14.55 -6.62 -1.18
CA LYS A 178 13.81 -7.43 -0.21
C LYS A 178 14.27 -7.15 1.22
N SER A 179 13.32 -6.94 2.09
CA SER A 179 13.54 -6.82 3.53
C SER A 179 12.47 -7.62 4.27
N GLY A 180 12.90 -8.48 5.23
CA GLY A 180 12.00 -9.17 6.15
C GLY A 180 11.63 -8.28 7.34
N LEU A 181 10.37 -8.37 7.78
CA LEU A 181 9.84 -7.72 8.98
C LEU A 181 9.22 -8.78 9.89
#